data_b432e6ad5046e93b4ebbfcdaf29f219e
#
_entry.id   b432e6ad5046e93b4ebbfcdaf29f219e
#
_cell.length_a   1.000
_cell.length_b   1.000
_cell.length_c   1.000
_cell.angle_alpha   90.00
_cell.angle_beta   90.00
_cell.angle_gamma   90.00
#
_symmetry.space_group_name_H-M   'P 1'
#
loop_
_entity.id
_entity.type
_entity.pdbx_description
1 polymer ?
#
loop_
_entity_poly.entity_id
_entity_poly.type
_entity_poly.pdbx_seq_one_letter_code
_entity_poly.pdbx_strand_id
1 'polypeptide(L)'
;MAKAKFERTKPHANIGTIGHVDHGKTTLTAAITKTLAARVAGNAAVDFENIDKAPEERERGITISTAHVEYETEKRHYAHVDCPGHADYVKNMITGAAQMDGAILVVAATDGVMAQTKEHILLSRQVGVPYIVVFMNKCDMVDDEELLELVEMEIRELLNEYEFPGDDTPVIQGSALKALEDPNGEWGDKIMELMDAVDEWIPDPQRDTDKPFLMPVEDVFSITGRGTVATGRVERGVLHVSDEVEIVGIHEDVKKTVVTGIEMFRKLLDEAQAGDNIGALLRGVQRTEIERGQVLAKPGTITCHTKFTAQVYVLTKDEGGRHTPFFNNYRPQFYFRTTDVTGVCELPEGTEMCMPGDHVTMTVELIHPVAMEEGLGFAIREGGRTVGSGKVATIIE
;
A
#
# COMPACT_ATOMS: atom_id res chain seq x y z
N MET A 1 -28.08 6.37 -16.22
CA MET A 1 -28.24 4.95 -15.86
C MET A 1 -28.00 4.81 -14.36
N ALA A 2 -28.79 3.98 -13.66
CA ALA A 2 -28.50 3.67 -12.25
C ALA A 2 -27.18 2.90 -12.18
N LYS A 3 -26.30 3.24 -11.19
CA LYS A 3 -25.09 2.47 -10.95
C LYS A 3 -25.43 1.05 -10.50
N ALA A 4 -24.65 0.08 -10.92
CA ALA A 4 -24.78 -1.30 -10.46
C ALA A 4 -24.48 -1.37 -8.95
N LYS A 5 -25.09 -2.33 -8.27
CA LYS A 5 -24.82 -2.64 -6.88
C LYS A 5 -23.69 -3.67 -6.82
N PHE A 6 -22.78 -3.52 -5.87
CA PHE A 6 -21.75 -4.50 -5.61
C PHE A 6 -22.34 -5.69 -4.84
N GLU A 7 -22.08 -6.89 -5.30
CA GLU A 7 -22.48 -8.14 -4.63
C GLU A 7 -21.24 -8.90 -4.18
N ARG A 8 -21.15 -9.22 -2.89
CA ARG A 8 -20.04 -10.01 -2.31
C ARG A 8 -20.27 -11.50 -2.57
N THR A 9 -19.79 -11.99 -3.70
CA THR A 9 -19.94 -13.41 -4.08
C THR A 9 -18.71 -14.24 -3.76
N LYS A 10 -17.55 -13.59 -3.54
CA LYS A 10 -16.25 -14.20 -3.28
C LYS A 10 -15.51 -13.50 -2.13
N PRO A 11 -14.56 -14.17 -1.46
CA PRO A 11 -13.63 -13.51 -0.55
C PRO A 11 -12.91 -12.36 -1.26
N HIS A 12 -12.64 -11.28 -0.53
CA HIS A 12 -11.98 -10.09 -1.06
C HIS A 12 -10.58 -9.94 -0.49
N ALA A 13 -9.58 -9.77 -1.37
CA ALA A 13 -8.21 -9.49 -0.98
C ALA A 13 -7.66 -8.26 -1.73
N ASN A 14 -6.80 -7.51 -1.03
CA ASN A 14 -6.07 -6.39 -1.60
C ASN A 14 -4.65 -6.87 -1.92
N ILE A 15 -4.26 -6.79 -3.17
CA ILE A 15 -2.89 -7.06 -3.60
C ILE A 15 -2.36 -5.88 -4.39
N GLY A 16 -1.07 -5.88 -4.68
CA GLY A 16 -0.52 -4.84 -5.55
C GLY A 16 0.84 -5.21 -6.06
N THR A 17 1.28 -4.44 -7.05
CA THR A 17 2.60 -4.57 -7.67
C THR A 17 3.60 -3.65 -7.01
N ILE A 18 4.76 -4.21 -6.64
CA ILE A 18 5.92 -3.51 -6.10
C ILE A 18 7.17 -3.88 -6.91
N GLY A 19 8.23 -3.10 -6.82
CA GLY A 19 9.50 -3.36 -7.52
C GLY A 19 10.05 -2.11 -8.20
N HIS A 20 11.21 -2.26 -8.83
CA HIS A 20 11.96 -1.18 -9.45
C HIS A 20 11.19 -0.47 -10.59
N VAL A 21 11.54 0.79 -10.89
CA VAL A 21 11.06 1.49 -12.08
C VAL A 21 11.46 0.70 -13.34
N ASP A 22 10.64 0.72 -14.37
CA ASP A 22 10.86 0.02 -15.66
C ASP A 22 10.90 -1.52 -15.61
N HIS A 23 10.66 -2.15 -14.46
CA HIS A 23 10.50 -3.60 -14.36
C HIS A 23 9.15 -4.11 -14.89
N GLY A 24 8.22 -3.20 -15.25
CA GLY A 24 6.96 -3.54 -15.93
C GLY A 24 5.78 -3.82 -15.01
N LYS A 25 5.70 -3.18 -13.83
CA LYS A 25 4.58 -3.31 -12.88
C LYS A 25 3.22 -3.00 -13.50
N THR A 26 3.08 -1.80 -14.07
CA THR A 26 1.84 -1.35 -14.72
C THR A 26 1.50 -2.20 -15.94
N THR A 27 2.52 -2.64 -16.70
CA THR A 27 2.33 -3.59 -17.81
C THR A 27 1.78 -4.92 -17.33
N LEU A 28 2.31 -5.43 -16.19
CA LEU A 28 1.81 -6.65 -15.57
C LEU A 28 0.36 -6.48 -15.08
N THR A 29 0.04 -5.37 -14.43
CA THR A 29 -1.32 -5.05 -14.00
C THR A 29 -2.30 -5.05 -15.18
N ALA A 30 -1.93 -4.43 -16.30
CA ALA A 30 -2.72 -4.47 -17.53
C ALA A 30 -2.83 -5.89 -18.10
N ALA A 31 -1.73 -6.66 -18.13
CA ALA A 31 -1.72 -8.04 -18.60
C ALA A 31 -2.62 -8.96 -17.77
N ILE A 32 -2.61 -8.82 -16.44
CA ILE A 32 -3.51 -9.56 -15.53
C ILE A 32 -4.97 -9.28 -15.88
N THR A 33 -5.36 -8.01 -15.95
CA THR A 33 -6.76 -7.65 -16.25
C THR A 33 -7.20 -8.16 -17.61
N LYS A 34 -6.34 -8.07 -18.63
CA LYS A 34 -6.65 -8.51 -20.00
C LYS A 34 -6.72 -10.03 -20.11
N THR A 35 -5.81 -10.75 -19.47
CA THR A 35 -5.79 -12.21 -19.48
C THR A 35 -7.01 -12.77 -18.74
N LEU A 36 -7.33 -12.23 -17.56
CA LEU A 36 -8.52 -12.63 -16.82
C LEU A 36 -9.80 -12.28 -17.57
N ALA A 37 -9.89 -11.12 -18.23
CA ALA A 37 -11.04 -10.78 -19.06
C ALA A 37 -11.24 -11.74 -20.24
N ALA A 38 -10.15 -12.29 -20.79
CA ALA A 38 -10.22 -13.25 -21.88
C ALA A 38 -10.58 -14.69 -21.42
N ARG A 39 -10.22 -15.07 -20.19
CA ARG A 39 -10.30 -16.47 -19.70
C ARG A 39 -11.29 -16.71 -18.57
N VAL A 40 -11.62 -15.69 -17.77
CA VAL A 40 -12.52 -15.78 -16.61
C VAL A 40 -13.70 -14.85 -16.79
N ALA A 41 -14.91 -15.38 -16.78
CA ALA A 41 -16.13 -14.62 -16.98
C ALA A 41 -16.31 -13.56 -15.88
N GLY A 42 -16.86 -12.40 -16.26
CA GLY A 42 -17.15 -11.31 -15.32
C GLY A 42 -16.06 -10.24 -15.22
N ASN A 43 -14.87 -10.48 -15.77
CA ASN A 43 -13.79 -9.51 -15.77
C ASN A 43 -13.87 -8.54 -16.96
N ALA A 44 -13.33 -7.34 -16.76
CA ALA A 44 -13.14 -6.33 -17.80
C ALA A 44 -11.65 -6.01 -17.92
N ALA A 45 -11.15 -5.97 -19.16
CA ALA A 45 -9.79 -5.53 -19.42
C ALA A 45 -9.64 -4.03 -19.11
N VAL A 46 -8.52 -3.67 -18.51
CA VAL A 46 -8.11 -2.29 -18.28
C VAL A 46 -6.86 -2.03 -19.10
N ASP A 47 -6.95 -1.10 -20.06
CA ASP A 47 -5.79 -0.73 -20.87
C ASP A 47 -4.75 -0.01 -20.01
N PHE A 48 -3.47 -0.14 -20.37
CA PHE A 48 -2.34 0.50 -19.73
C PHE A 48 -2.57 2.02 -19.52
N GLU A 49 -3.04 2.72 -20.56
CA GLU A 49 -3.33 4.16 -20.51
C GLU A 49 -4.47 4.54 -19.53
N ASN A 50 -5.27 3.57 -19.13
CA ASN A 50 -6.34 3.76 -18.16
C ASN A 50 -5.92 3.43 -16.71
N ILE A 51 -4.73 2.86 -16.51
CA ILE A 51 -4.08 2.67 -15.20
C ILE A 51 -3.33 3.95 -14.88
N ASP A 52 -2.34 4.34 -15.69
CA ASP A 52 -1.61 5.61 -15.58
C ASP A 52 -2.40 6.75 -16.27
N LYS A 53 -3.21 7.45 -15.50
CA LYS A 53 -4.19 8.42 -16.03
C LYS A 53 -3.68 9.85 -16.07
N ALA A 54 -2.75 10.23 -15.20
CA ALA A 54 -2.26 11.59 -15.12
C ALA A 54 -1.45 11.97 -16.38
N PRO A 55 -1.60 13.19 -16.91
CA PRO A 55 -0.82 13.64 -18.06
C PRO A 55 0.69 13.50 -17.85
N GLU A 56 1.17 13.77 -16.63
CA GLU A 56 2.58 13.65 -16.26
C GLU A 56 3.07 12.20 -16.24
N GLU A 57 2.22 11.23 -15.84
CA GLU A 57 2.52 9.80 -15.88
C GLU A 57 2.73 9.33 -17.32
N ARG A 58 1.83 9.76 -18.22
CA ARG A 58 1.90 9.43 -19.65
C ARG A 58 3.10 10.06 -20.35
N GLU A 59 3.43 11.31 -20.02
CA GLU A 59 4.57 12.03 -20.61
C GLU A 59 5.90 11.42 -20.18
N ARG A 60 6.01 11.00 -18.91
CA ARG A 60 7.25 10.44 -18.35
C ARG A 60 7.35 8.93 -18.50
N GLY A 61 6.24 8.23 -18.79
CA GLY A 61 6.17 6.77 -18.84
C GLY A 61 6.40 6.09 -17.48
N ILE A 62 6.11 6.79 -16.38
CA ILE A 62 6.28 6.27 -15.02
C ILE A 62 5.01 6.49 -14.19
N THR A 63 4.68 5.54 -13.33
CA THR A 63 3.58 5.69 -12.35
C THR A 63 4.00 6.63 -11.24
N ILE A 64 3.19 7.65 -10.97
CA ILE A 64 3.40 8.67 -9.93
C ILE A 64 2.46 8.42 -8.74
N SER A 65 1.18 8.20 -9.03
CA SER A 65 0.14 7.96 -8.05
C SER A 65 -0.28 6.50 -8.05
N THR A 66 -0.73 5.99 -6.91
CA THR A 66 -1.29 4.65 -6.85
C THR A 66 -2.55 4.56 -7.70
N ALA A 67 -2.65 3.54 -8.54
CA ALA A 67 -3.85 3.24 -9.30
C ALA A 67 -4.53 2.00 -8.74
N HIS A 68 -5.86 1.99 -8.73
CA HIS A 68 -6.65 0.87 -8.25
C HIS A 68 -7.43 0.27 -9.40
N VAL A 69 -7.29 -1.04 -9.60
CA VAL A 69 -8.08 -1.82 -10.55
C VAL A 69 -8.73 -3.00 -9.84
N GLU A 70 -9.87 -3.49 -10.35
CA GLU A 70 -10.53 -4.67 -9.83
C GLU A 70 -10.50 -5.81 -10.85
N TYR A 71 -10.41 -7.03 -10.37
CA TYR A 71 -10.60 -8.24 -11.15
C TYR A 71 -10.92 -9.45 -10.24
N GLU A 72 -11.31 -10.55 -10.84
CA GLU A 72 -11.64 -11.77 -10.14
C GLU A 72 -10.94 -12.98 -10.74
N THR A 73 -10.49 -13.88 -9.88
CA THR A 73 -10.21 -15.28 -10.25
C THR A 73 -11.48 -16.12 -10.04
N GLU A 74 -11.42 -17.40 -10.25
CA GLU A 74 -12.51 -18.31 -9.89
C GLU A 74 -12.76 -18.34 -8.37
N LYS A 75 -11.67 -18.12 -7.56
CA LYS A 75 -11.69 -18.24 -6.10
C LYS A 75 -11.96 -16.91 -5.38
N ARG A 76 -11.44 -15.78 -5.89
CA ARG A 76 -11.42 -14.49 -5.16
C ARG A 76 -11.71 -13.29 -6.02
N HIS A 77 -12.18 -12.23 -5.35
CA HIS A 77 -12.24 -10.86 -5.88
C HIS A 77 -11.04 -10.07 -5.36
N TYR A 78 -10.34 -9.38 -6.26
CA TYR A 78 -9.14 -8.61 -5.96
C TYR A 78 -9.34 -7.11 -6.20
N ALA A 79 -8.91 -6.31 -5.22
CA ALA A 79 -8.52 -4.93 -5.44
C ALA A 79 -7.00 -4.90 -5.65
N HIS A 80 -6.55 -4.45 -6.79
CA HIS A 80 -5.13 -4.37 -7.13
C HIS A 80 -4.65 -2.93 -7.09
N VAL A 81 -3.60 -2.69 -6.32
CA VAL A 81 -2.94 -1.39 -6.17
C VAL A 81 -1.66 -1.39 -7.01
N ASP A 82 -1.62 -0.64 -8.09
CA ASP A 82 -0.40 -0.43 -8.85
C ASP A 82 0.42 0.67 -8.20
N CYS A 83 1.61 0.32 -7.69
CA CYS A 83 2.47 1.22 -6.94
C CYS A 83 3.55 1.85 -7.82
N PRO A 84 3.89 3.15 -7.59
CA PRO A 84 5.01 3.77 -8.26
C PRO A 84 6.33 3.06 -7.91
N GLY A 85 7.24 2.98 -8.90
CA GLY A 85 8.56 2.37 -8.72
C GLY A 85 9.68 3.36 -8.46
N HIS A 86 9.48 4.65 -8.73
CA HIS A 86 10.52 5.66 -8.65
C HIS A 86 10.70 6.18 -7.21
N ALA A 87 11.97 6.40 -6.82
CA ALA A 87 12.34 6.83 -5.47
C ALA A 87 11.66 8.13 -5.00
N ASP A 88 11.36 9.07 -5.92
CA ASP A 88 10.69 10.32 -5.59
C ASP A 88 9.24 10.13 -5.11
N TYR A 89 8.62 8.98 -5.42
CA TYR A 89 7.21 8.67 -5.12
C TYR A 89 7.03 7.61 -4.03
N VAL A 90 8.07 7.33 -3.27
CA VAL A 90 8.07 6.32 -2.19
C VAL A 90 6.93 6.55 -1.18
N LYS A 91 6.55 7.82 -0.92
CA LYS A 91 5.38 8.13 -0.08
C LYS A 91 4.10 7.46 -0.59
N ASN A 92 3.86 7.51 -1.90
CA ASN A 92 2.70 6.88 -2.51
C ASN A 92 2.83 5.35 -2.51
N MET A 93 4.05 4.83 -2.69
CA MET A 93 4.33 3.40 -2.54
C MET A 93 4.02 2.91 -1.12
N ILE A 94 4.48 3.61 -0.07
CA ILE A 94 4.20 3.26 1.33
C ILE A 94 2.69 3.25 1.59
N THR A 95 1.97 4.27 1.13
CA THR A 95 0.52 4.35 1.29
C THR A 95 -0.20 3.20 0.58
N GLY A 96 0.24 2.87 -0.64
CA GLY A 96 -0.32 1.75 -1.41
C GLY A 96 -0.02 0.40 -0.74
N ALA A 97 1.24 0.17 -0.35
CA ALA A 97 1.66 -1.07 0.28
C ALA A 97 0.96 -1.33 1.63
N ALA A 98 0.71 -0.29 2.43
CA ALA A 98 -0.02 -0.41 3.70
C ALA A 98 -1.47 -0.94 3.53
N GLN A 99 -2.00 -0.94 2.32
CA GLN A 99 -3.34 -1.46 2.02
C GLN A 99 -3.35 -2.92 1.58
N MET A 100 -2.18 -3.52 1.31
CA MET A 100 -2.08 -4.84 0.71
C MET A 100 -2.17 -5.96 1.75
N ASP A 101 -2.90 -7.00 1.41
CA ASP A 101 -2.91 -8.30 2.11
C ASP A 101 -1.78 -9.21 1.58
N GLY A 102 -1.22 -8.87 0.43
CA GLY A 102 -0.05 -9.47 -0.18
C GLY A 102 0.42 -8.66 -1.37
N ALA A 103 1.68 -8.81 -1.78
CA ALA A 103 2.27 -8.08 -2.88
C ALA A 103 2.81 -9.01 -3.97
N ILE A 104 2.79 -8.54 -5.21
CA ILE A 104 3.50 -9.14 -6.34
C ILE A 104 4.77 -8.32 -6.56
N LEU A 105 5.91 -8.91 -6.24
CA LEU A 105 7.21 -8.32 -6.51
C LEU A 105 7.58 -8.57 -7.97
N VAL A 106 7.74 -7.48 -8.73
CA VAL A 106 8.09 -7.54 -10.15
C VAL A 106 9.58 -7.24 -10.32
N VAL A 107 10.33 -8.21 -10.85
CA VAL A 107 11.76 -8.09 -11.15
C VAL A 107 11.99 -8.42 -12.62
N ALA A 108 12.63 -7.52 -13.36
CA ALA A 108 13.00 -7.82 -14.74
C ALA A 108 14.18 -8.79 -14.77
N ALA A 109 14.05 -9.89 -15.50
CA ALA A 109 15.12 -10.88 -15.65
C ALA A 109 16.39 -10.31 -16.30
N THR A 110 16.22 -9.27 -17.14
CA THR A 110 17.34 -8.56 -17.78
C THR A 110 18.19 -7.72 -16.84
N ASP A 111 17.61 -7.25 -15.72
CA ASP A 111 18.21 -6.26 -14.85
C ASP A 111 18.55 -6.84 -13.46
N GLY A 112 17.87 -7.93 -13.06
CA GLY A 112 17.99 -8.55 -11.75
C GLY A 112 17.51 -7.66 -10.61
N VAL A 113 18.05 -7.86 -9.42
CA VAL A 113 17.72 -7.08 -8.22
C VAL A 113 18.34 -5.70 -8.26
N MET A 114 17.51 -4.67 -8.18
CA MET A 114 17.91 -3.26 -8.23
C MET A 114 17.67 -2.54 -6.89
N ALA A 115 18.18 -1.31 -6.76
CA ALA A 115 18.11 -0.56 -5.50
C ALA A 115 16.68 -0.37 -4.96
N GLN A 116 15.72 -0.01 -5.84
CA GLN A 116 14.32 0.14 -5.40
C GLN A 116 13.64 -1.22 -5.14
N THR A 117 14.12 -2.33 -5.72
CA THR A 117 13.65 -3.67 -5.36
C THR A 117 13.88 -3.93 -3.88
N LYS A 118 15.10 -3.67 -3.40
CA LYS A 118 15.47 -3.78 -1.98
C LYS A 118 14.64 -2.85 -1.10
N GLU A 119 14.53 -1.58 -1.49
CA GLU A 119 13.76 -0.59 -0.74
C GLU A 119 12.28 -0.97 -0.65
N HIS A 120 11.67 -1.48 -1.73
CA HIS A 120 10.26 -1.86 -1.74
C HIS A 120 9.98 -3.10 -0.88
N ILE A 121 10.87 -4.10 -0.85
CA ILE A 121 10.73 -5.26 0.03
C ILE A 121 10.83 -4.82 1.49
N LEU A 122 11.84 -4.00 1.84
CA LEU A 122 12.01 -3.45 3.17
C LEU A 122 10.78 -2.66 3.63
N LEU A 123 10.29 -1.75 2.79
CA LEU A 123 9.11 -0.94 3.11
C LEU A 123 7.85 -1.81 3.26
N SER A 124 7.67 -2.79 2.40
CA SER A 124 6.54 -3.74 2.51
C SER A 124 6.57 -4.48 3.84
N ARG A 125 7.75 -4.91 4.28
CA ARG A 125 7.93 -5.52 5.61
C ARG A 125 7.55 -4.56 6.74
N GLN A 126 7.99 -3.30 6.65
CA GLN A 126 7.75 -2.28 7.68
C GLN A 126 6.27 -1.88 7.79
N VAL A 127 5.56 -1.75 6.66
CA VAL A 127 4.13 -1.44 6.67
C VAL A 127 3.25 -2.65 6.93
N GLY A 128 3.85 -3.84 7.07
CA GLY A 128 3.16 -5.06 7.49
C GLY A 128 2.51 -5.86 6.36
N VAL A 129 3.00 -5.75 5.12
CA VAL A 129 2.60 -6.69 4.05
C VAL A 129 3.05 -8.09 4.42
N PRO A 130 2.13 -9.05 4.60
CA PRO A 130 2.50 -10.34 5.20
C PRO A 130 3.04 -11.35 4.18
N TYR A 131 2.69 -11.22 2.91
CA TYR A 131 3.00 -12.20 1.86
C TYR A 131 3.51 -11.53 0.60
N ILE A 132 4.49 -12.16 -0.05
CA ILE A 132 5.01 -11.76 -1.36
C ILE A 132 4.93 -12.96 -2.31
N VAL A 133 4.52 -12.71 -3.56
CA VAL A 133 4.68 -13.61 -4.70
C VAL A 133 5.57 -12.89 -5.71
N VAL A 134 6.47 -13.58 -6.38
CA VAL A 134 7.39 -12.96 -7.34
C VAL A 134 6.97 -13.24 -8.77
N PHE A 135 6.98 -12.18 -9.59
CA PHE A 135 6.89 -12.29 -11.04
C PHE A 135 8.19 -11.83 -11.66
N MET A 136 8.97 -12.77 -12.16
CA MET A 136 10.20 -12.50 -12.92
C MET A 136 9.80 -12.16 -14.35
N ASN A 137 9.82 -10.88 -14.67
CA ASN A 137 9.31 -10.31 -15.93
C ASN A 137 10.40 -10.22 -17.01
N LYS A 138 10.00 -10.02 -18.26
CA LYS A 138 10.87 -9.89 -19.44
C LYS A 138 11.71 -11.13 -19.75
N CYS A 139 11.25 -12.32 -19.34
CA CYS A 139 11.95 -13.56 -19.63
C CYS A 139 12.03 -13.88 -21.15
N ASP A 140 11.14 -13.31 -21.95
CA ASP A 140 11.20 -13.36 -23.41
C ASP A 140 12.46 -12.71 -24.03
N MET A 141 13.19 -11.92 -23.25
CA MET A 141 14.43 -11.22 -23.67
C MET A 141 15.71 -11.94 -23.22
N VAL A 142 15.59 -13.04 -22.49
CA VAL A 142 16.72 -13.78 -21.92
C VAL A 142 16.68 -15.22 -22.42
N ASP A 143 17.65 -15.58 -23.27
CA ASP A 143 17.78 -16.93 -23.86
C ASP A 143 18.61 -17.88 -22.97
N ASP A 144 19.25 -17.37 -21.93
CA ASP A 144 20.15 -18.09 -21.03
C ASP A 144 19.41 -18.54 -19.76
N GLU A 145 19.13 -19.85 -19.65
CA GLU A 145 18.46 -20.43 -18.49
C GLU A 145 19.30 -20.29 -17.20
N GLU A 146 20.64 -20.35 -17.28
CA GLU A 146 21.52 -20.19 -16.11
C GLU A 146 21.40 -18.76 -15.53
N LEU A 147 21.19 -17.76 -16.39
CA LEU A 147 20.96 -16.39 -15.96
C LEU A 147 19.62 -16.24 -15.24
N LEU A 148 18.55 -16.89 -15.73
CA LEU A 148 17.24 -16.88 -15.06
C LEU A 148 17.32 -17.53 -13.68
N GLU A 149 18.01 -18.67 -13.55
CA GLU A 149 18.23 -19.34 -12.26
C GLU A 149 19.03 -18.47 -11.30
N LEU A 150 20.05 -17.75 -11.79
CA LEU A 150 20.86 -16.84 -10.98
C LEU A 150 20.02 -15.66 -10.43
N VAL A 151 19.20 -15.04 -11.27
CA VAL A 151 18.30 -13.95 -10.85
C VAL A 151 17.27 -14.45 -9.84
N GLU A 152 16.72 -15.65 -10.04
CA GLU A 152 15.79 -16.25 -9.07
C GLU A 152 16.47 -16.47 -7.72
N MET A 153 17.69 -16.98 -7.71
CA MET A 153 18.45 -17.21 -6.48
C MET A 153 18.73 -15.90 -5.75
N GLU A 154 19.14 -14.86 -6.47
CA GLU A 154 19.34 -13.50 -5.89
C GLU A 154 18.07 -12.95 -5.25
N ILE A 155 16.90 -13.12 -5.89
CA ILE A 155 15.62 -12.70 -5.34
C ILE A 155 15.28 -13.45 -4.06
N ARG A 156 15.48 -14.79 -4.02
CA ARG A 156 15.21 -15.63 -2.84
C ARG A 156 16.12 -15.26 -1.66
N GLU A 157 17.41 -15.05 -1.91
CA GLU A 157 18.35 -14.59 -0.90
C GLU A 157 17.92 -13.23 -0.32
N LEU A 158 17.52 -12.30 -1.18
CA LEU A 158 17.05 -10.99 -0.75
C LEU A 158 15.76 -11.06 0.09
N LEU A 159 14.80 -11.91 -0.29
CA LEU A 159 13.58 -12.10 0.49
C LEU A 159 13.88 -12.68 1.88
N ASN A 160 14.81 -13.63 1.97
CA ASN A 160 15.28 -14.20 3.24
C ASN A 160 15.98 -13.12 4.11
N GLU A 161 16.80 -12.25 3.51
CA GLU A 161 17.45 -11.13 4.21
C GLU A 161 16.43 -10.20 4.89
N TYR A 162 15.28 -9.96 4.25
CA TYR A 162 14.21 -9.10 4.79
C TYR A 162 13.11 -9.89 5.51
N GLU A 163 13.41 -11.11 5.99
CA GLU A 163 12.53 -11.95 6.81
C GLU A 163 11.20 -12.38 6.12
N PHE A 164 11.22 -12.48 4.79
CA PHE A 164 10.20 -13.22 4.04
C PHE A 164 10.71 -14.65 3.77
N PRO A 165 9.83 -15.65 3.64
CA PRO A 165 10.24 -17.04 3.39
C PRO A 165 10.69 -17.23 1.93
N GLY A 166 11.87 -16.68 1.57
CA GLY A 166 12.38 -16.63 0.20
C GLY A 166 12.46 -17.99 -0.48
N ASP A 167 12.84 -19.06 0.25
CA ASP A 167 12.96 -20.41 -0.30
C ASP A 167 11.60 -21.00 -0.71
N ASP A 168 10.53 -20.66 0.03
CA ASP A 168 9.18 -21.17 -0.20
C ASP A 168 8.33 -20.23 -1.08
N THR A 169 8.76 -18.97 -1.25
CA THR A 169 8.02 -17.97 -2.02
C THR A 169 7.87 -18.38 -3.49
N PRO A 170 6.64 -18.38 -4.04
CA PRO A 170 6.43 -18.68 -5.45
C PRO A 170 7.13 -17.64 -6.35
N VAL A 171 7.89 -18.11 -7.33
CA VAL A 171 8.52 -17.30 -8.37
C VAL A 171 8.04 -17.78 -9.73
N ILE A 172 7.31 -16.89 -10.43
CA ILE A 172 6.76 -17.19 -11.75
C ILE A 172 7.56 -16.41 -12.79
N GLN A 173 8.10 -17.13 -13.75
CA GLN A 173 8.83 -16.58 -14.90
C GLN A 173 7.85 -16.26 -16.02
N GLY A 174 7.92 -15.02 -16.57
CA GLY A 174 6.98 -14.61 -17.59
C GLY A 174 7.37 -13.35 -18.36
N SER A 175 6.51 -12.97 -19.27
CA SER A 175 6.57 -11.71 -20.02
C SER A 175 5.20 -11.03 -20.00
N ALA A 176 5.09 -9.97 -19.23
CA ALA A 176 3.85 -9.20 -19.15
C ALA A 176 3.48 -8.56 -20.50
N LEU A 177 4.47 -8.09 -21.26
CA LEU A 177 4.24 -7.48 -22.56
C LEU A 177 3.69 -8.51 -23.56
N LYS A 178 4.29 -9.70 -23.62
CA LYS A 178 3.83 -10.78 -24.51
C LYS A 178 2.46 -11.32 -24.13
N ALA A 179 2.19 -11.43 -22.84
CA ALA A 179 0.86 -11.80 -22.35
C ALA A 179 -0.20 -10.73 -22.70
N LEU A 180 0.20 -9.44 -22.66
CA LEU A 180 -0.68 -8.34 -23.09
C LEU A 180 -0.96 -8.36 -24.59
N GLU A 181 0.01 -8.79 -25.43
CA GLU A 181 -0.15 -8.98 -26.87
C GLU A 181 -1.08 -10.17 -27.17
N ASP A 182 -0.84 -11.31 -26.54
CA ASP A 182 -1.66 -12.54 -26.70
C ASP A 182 -2.05 -13.15 -25.35
N PRO A 183 -3.22 -12.75 -24.78
CA PRO A 183 -3.71 -13.26 -23.51
C PRO A 183 -4.04 -14.76 -23.49
N ASN A 184 -4.21 -15.37 -24.66
CA ASN A 184 -4.53 -16.79 -24.79
C ASN A 184 -3.31 -17.67 -25.12
N GLY A 185 -2.16 -17.06 -25.39
CA GLY A 185 -0.91 -17.75 -25.68
C GLY A 185 -0.17 -18.21 -24.44
N GLU A 186 1.04 -18.75 -24.64
CA GLU A 186 1.93 -19.30 -23.61
C GLU A 186 2.21 -18.32 -22.46
N TRP A 187 2.45 -17.05 -22.79
CA TRP A 187 2.70 -16.01 -21.79
C TRP A 187 1.44 -15.62 -20.99
N GLY A 188 0.26 -15.77 -21.61
CA GLY A 188 -1.02 -15.70 -20.90
C GLY A 188 -1.19 -16.83 -19.90
N ASP A 189 -0.68 -18.05 -20.20
CA ASP A 189 -0.68 -19.16 -19.25
C ASP A 189 0.17 -18.83 -18.02
N LYS A 190 1.30 -18.12 -18.19
CA LYS A 190 2.15 -17.65 -17.09
C LYS A 190 1.45 -16.60 -16.19
N ILE A 191 0.58 -15.77 -16.75
CA ILE A 191 -0.26 -14.88 -15.95
C ILE A 191 -1.29 -15.65 -15.13
N MET A 192 -1.89 -16.72 -15.70
CA MET A 192 -2.79 -17.58 -14.93
C MET A 192 -2.07 -18.33 -13.83
N GLU A 193 -0.85 -18.86 -14.10
CA GLU A 193 0.03 -19.47 -13.10
C GLU A 193 0.35 -18.49 -11.95
N LEU A 194 0.64 -17.22 -12.26
CA LEU A 194 0.82 -16.17 -11.26
C LEU A 194 -0.43 -16.02 -10.40
N MET A 195 -1.61 -15.94 -11.00
CA MET A 195 -2.86 -15.74 -10.26
C MET A 195 -3.23 -16.96 -9.43
N ASP A 196 -2.95 -18.17 -9.90
CA ASP A 196 -3.10 -19.40 -9.12
C ASP A 196 -2.14 -19.41 -7.91
N ALA A 197 -0.88 -19.00 -8.10
CA ALA A 197 0.08 -18.85 -7.01
C ALA A 197 -0.37 -17.80 -5.98
N VAL A 198 -0.93 -16.66 -6.42
CA VAL A 198 -1.49 -15.62 -5.54
C VAL A 198 -2.69 -16.17 -4.75
N ASP A 199 -3.59 -16.93 -5.41
CA ASP A 199 -4.75 -17.55 -4.76
C ASP A 199 -4.36 -18.60 -3.70
N GLU A 200 -3.24 -19.30 -3.88
CA GLU A 200 -2.80 -20.38 -2.99
C GLU A 200 -1.86 -19.90 -1.88
N TRP A 201 -0.94 -18.98 -2.21
CA TRP A 201 0.08 -18.50 -1.28
C TRP A 201 -0.44 -17.46 -0.29
N ILE A 202 -1.32 -16.57 -0.75
CA ILE A 202 -1.89 -15.52 0.10
C ILE A 202 -3.20 -16.06 0.72
N PRO A 203 -3.27 -16.29 2.04
CA PRO A 203 -4.51 -16.77 2.68
C PRO A 203 -5.62 -15.73 2.65
N ASP A 204 -6.86 -16.15 2.91
CA ASP A 204 -7.98 -15.21 3.06
C ASP A 204 -7.72 -14.28 4.27
N PRO A 205 -7.72 -12.96 4.04
CA PRO A 205 -7.37 -12.03 5.09
C PRO A 205 -8.37 -12.06 6.25
N GLN A 206 -7.85 -12.07 7.47
CA GLN A 206 -8.67 -11.89 8.67
C GLN A 206 -9.08 -10.42 8.77
N ARG A 207 -10.38 -10.15 8.90
CA ARG A 207 -10.93 -8.80 8.91
C ARG A 207 -11.46 -8.43 10.29
N ASP A 208 -10.97 -7.34 10.85
CA ASP A 208 -11.41 -6.78 12.14
C ASP A 208 -12.76 -6.06 12.02
N THR A 209 -13.82 -6.77 11.64
CA THR A 209 -15.15 -6.20 11.44
C THR A 209 -15.87 -5.83 12.75
N ASP A 210 -15.50 -6.46 13.86
CA ASP A 210 -16.12 -6.23 15.18
C ASP A 210 -15.60 -4.97 15.88
N LYS A 211 -14.48 -4.40 15.39
CA LYS A 211 -13.91 -3.16 15.94
C LYS A 211 -14.70 -1.93 15.44
N PRO A 212 -14.60 -0.78 16.14
CA PRO A 212 -15.14 0.47 15.64
C PRO A 212 -14.57 0.84 14.27
N PHE A 213 -15.43 1.33 13.36
CA PHE A 213 -15.03 1.75 12.01
C PHE A 213 -13.89 2.77 12.03
N LEU A 214 -12.90 2.55 11.17
CA LEU A 214 -11.81 3.46 10.88
C LEU A 214 -11.34 3.30 9.44
N MET A 215 -11.19 4.41 8.73
CA MET A 215 -10.67 4.48 7.36
C MET A 215 -9.70 5.66 7.22
N PRO A 216 -8.39 5.42 6.98
CA PRO A 216 -7.46 6.47 6.59
C PRO A 216 -7.85 7.09 5.26
N VAL A 217 -7.77 8.43 5.17
CA VAL A 217 -8.08 9.17 3.95
C VAL A 217 -6.86 9.20 3.05
N GLU A 218 -7.01 8.74 1.81
CA GLU A 218 -5.96 8.71 0.79
C GLU A 218 -6.07 9.83 -0.20
N ASP A 219 -7.28 10.09 -0.68
CA ASP A 219 -7.58 11.16 -1.61
C ASP A 219 -8.95 11.75 -1.34
N VAL A 220 -9.12 13.00 -1.77
CA VAL A 220 -10.36 13.75 -1.59
C VAL A 220 -10.70 14.48 -2.88
N PHE A 221 -11.91 14.27 -3.37
CA PHE A 221 -12.41 14.97 -4.54
C PHE A 221 -13.87 15.35 -4.39
N SER A 222 -14.33 16.27 -5.22
CA SER A 222 -15.71 16.71 -5.24
C SER A 222 -16.43 16.21 -6.48
N ILE A 223 -17.64 15.71 -6.29
CA ILE A 223 -18.54 15.35 -7.39
C ILE A 223 -19.59 16.46 -7.50
N THR A 224 -19.65 17.12 -8.65
CA THR A 224 -20.62 18.19 -8.92
C THR A 224 -22.05 17.69 -8.65
N GLY A 225 -22.78 18.40 -7.79
CA GLY A 225 -24.15 18.09 -7.40
C GLY A 225 -24.31 16.94 -6.41
N ARG A 226 -23.23 16.28 -5.98
CA ARG A 226 -23.28 15.19 -4.98
C ARG A 226 -22.52 15.49 -3.69
N GLY A 227 -21.42 16.21 -3.75
CA GLY A 227 -20.62 16.60 -2.58
C GLY A 227 -19.19 16.09 -2.60
N THR A 228 -18.56 16.07 -1.44
CA THR A 228 -17.16 15.65 -1.24
C THR A 228 -17.11 14.14 -0.99
N VAL A 229 -16.16 13.48 -1.65
CA VAL A 229 -15.85 12.07 -1.50
C VAL A 229 -14.46 11.93 -0.90
N ALA A 230 -14.34 11.18 0.18
CA ALA A 230 -13.08 10.73 0.73
C ALA A 230 -12.86 9.27 0.33
N THR A 231 -11.69 8.97 -0.23
CA THR A 231 -11.32 7.59 -0.57
C THR A 231 -10.32 7.03 0.41
N GLY A 232 -10.36 5.73 0.57
CA GLY A 232 -9.41 4.99 1.38
C GLY A 232 -9.80 3.52 1.53
N ARG A 233 -8.89 2.74 2.12
CA ARG A 233 -9.20 1.38 2.56
C ARG A 233 -9.77 1.41 3.96
N VAL A 234 -10.87 0.71 4.20
CA VAL A 234 -11.38 0.49 5.55
C VAL A 234 -10.38 -0.36 6.33
N GLU A 235 -9.75 0.23 7.35
CA GLU A 235 -8.74 -0.44 8.17
C GLU A 235 -9.40 -1.46 9.11
N ARG A 236 -10.54 -1.07 9.72
CA ARG A 236 -11.32 -1.90 10.64
C ARG A 236 -12.77 -1.48 10.70
N GLY A 237 -13.61 -2.37 11.22
CA GLY A 237 -15.03 -2.14 11.46
C GLY A 237 -15.88 -2.22 10.20
N VAL A 238 -17.11 -1.78 10.35
CA VAL A 238 -18.13 -1.72 9.30
C VAL A 238 -18.72 -0.31 9.26
N LEU A 239 -18.97 0.19 8.05
CA LEU A 239 -19.59 1.48 7.78
C LEU A 239 -20.87 1.28 6.97
N HIS A 240 -21.98 1.86 7.42
CA HIS A 240 -23.24 1.86 6.67
C HIS A 240 -23.54 3.23 6.09
N VAL A 241 -24.34 3.24 5.04
CA VAL A 241 -24.95 4.49 4.55
C VAL A 241 -25.84 5.07 5.66
N SER A 242 -25.71 6.35 5.91
CA SER A 242 -26.33 7.15 6.97
C SER A 242 -25.63 7.10 8.34
N ASP A 243 -24.51 6.38 8.47
CA ASP A 243 -23.70 6.45 9.69
C ASP A 243 -23.09 7.85 9.88
N GLU A 244 -23.03 8.28 11.14
CA GLU A 244 -22.27 9.45 11.55
C GLU A 244 -20.79 9.05 11.73
N VAL A 245 -19.89 9.86 11.18
CA VAL A 245 -18.44 9.69 11.29
C VAL A 245 -17.79 10.99 11.71
N GLU A 246 -16.60 10.88 12.28
CA GLU A 246 -15.70 11.98 12.62
C GLU A 246 -14.51 12.01 11.66
N ILE A 247 -14.11 13.23 11.27
CA ILE A 247 -12.86 13.51 10.56
C ILE A 247 -11.84 13.89 11.63
N VAL A 248 -10.78 13.09 11.79
CA VAL A 248 -9.80 13.22 12.87
C VAL A 248 -8.37 13.27 12.33
N GLY A 249 -7.51 14.11 12.90
CA GLY A 249 -6.09 14.24 12.55
C GLY A 249 -5.77 15.54 11.81
N ILE A 250 -4.48 15.91 11.79
CA ILE A 250 -3.88 17.10 11.20
C ILE A 250 -4.30 18.38 11.93
N HIS A 251 -5.57 18.51 12.25
CA HIS A 251 -6.16 19.62 13.00
C HIS A 251 -6.66 19.15 14.37
N GLU A 252 -6.68 20.05 15.36
CA GLU A 252 -7.21 19.74 16.69
C GLU A 252 -8.74 19.61 16.67
N ASP A 253 -9.39 20.35 15.76
CA ASP A 253 -10.85 20.34 15.62
C ASP A 253 -11.35 19.08 14.92
N VAL A 254 -12.21 18.34 15.60
CA VAL A 254 -12.90 17.16 15.07
C VAL A 254 -14.19 17.59 14.39
N LYS A 255 -14.36 17.24 13.12
CA LYS A 255 -15.58 17.53 12.37
C LYS A 255 -16.45 16.29 12.24
N LYS A 256 -17.72 16.41 12.64
CA LYS A 256 -18.73 15.35 12.45
C LYS A 256 -19.44 15.51 11.13
N THR A 257 -19.72 14.40 10.48
CA THR A 257 -20.50 14.36 9.23
C THR A 257 -21.25 13.03 9.12
N VAL A 258 -22.12 12.93 8.12
CA VAL A 258 -22.88 11.72 7.81
C VAL A 258 -22.48 11.20 6.44
N VAL A 259 -22.25 9.90 6.33
CA VAL A 259 -21.98 9.21 5.07
C VAL A 259 -23.30 9.04 4.31
N THR A 260 -23.41 9.67 3.14
CA THR A 260 -24.64 9.64 2.32
C THR A 260 -24.60 8.63 1.19
N GLY A 261 -23.47 8.00 0.97
CA GLY A 261 -23.28 6.96 -0.04
C GLY A 261 -21.90 6.34 0.06
N ILE A 262 -21.81 5.10 -0.33
CA ILE A 262 -20.55 4.33 -0.36
C ILE A 262 -20.42 3.73 -1.76
N GLU A 263 -19.25 3.87 -2.36
CA GLU A 263 -18.94 3.32 -3.67
C GLU A 263 -17.61 2.56 -3.63
N MET A 264 -17.57 1.41 -4.30
CA MET A 264 -16.34 0.65 -4.55
C MET A 264 -16.31 0.28 -6.05
N PHE A 265 -15.24 0.63 -6.77
CA PHE A 265 -15.08 0.41 -8.20
C PHE A 265 -16.33 0.86 -9.03
N ARG A 266 -16.85 2.05 -8.72
CA ARG A 266 -18.03 2.66 -9.35
C ARG A 266 -19.36 1.91 -9.13
N LYS A 267 -19.39 0.88 -8.28
CA LYS A 267 -20.58 0.17 -7.82
C LYS A 267 -21.03 0.72 -6.47
N LEU A 268 -22.34 0.76 -6.21
CA LEU A 268 -22.90 1.22 -4.94
C LEU A 268 -22.83 0.10 -3.90
N LEU A 269 -22.49 0.46 -2.66
CA LEU A 269 -22.58 -0.42 -1.49
C LEU A 269 -23.58 0.14 -0.49
N ASP A 270 -24.32 -0.74 0.20
CA ASP A 270 -25.13 -0.38 1.37
C ASP A 270 -24.24 -0.30 2.62
N GLU A 271 -23.22 -1.16 2.68
CA GLU A 271 -22.23 -1.22 3.74
C GLU A 271 -20.82 -1.49 3.19
N ALA A 272 -19.81 -0.97 3.88
CA ALA A 272 -18.42 -1.29 3.66
C ALA A 272 -17.82 -1.93 4.93
N GLN A 273 -16.93 -2.87 4.76
CA GLN A 273 -16.26 -3.56 5.86
C GLN A 273 -14.75 -3.46 5.77
N ALA A 274 -14.08 -3.81 6.86
CA ALA A 274 -12.62 -3.89 6.91
C ALA A 274 -12.05 -4.61 5.67
N GLY A 275 -11.09 -3.99 5.00
CA GLY A 275 -10.48 -4.45 3.76
C GLY A 275 -11.02 -3.83 2.48
N ASP A 276 -12.21 -3.21 2.49
CA ASP A 276 -12.78 -2.60 1.29
C ASP A 276 -12.09 -1.28 0.94
N ASN A 277 -11.78 -1.08 -0.34
CA ASN A 277 -11.31 0.20 -0.88
C ASN A 277 -12.51 1.01 -1.37
N ILE A 278 -12.89 2.04 -0.65
CA ILE A 278 -14.14 2.76 -0.88
C ILE A 278 -13.96 4.26 -1.11
N GLY A 279 -14.96 4.85 -1.75
CA GLY A 279 -15.25 6.27 -1.69
C GLY A 279 -16.48 6.52 -0.83
N ALA A 280 -16.29 7.24 0.28
CA ALA A 280 -17.37 7.66 1.18
C ALA A 280 -17.82 9.07 0.81
N LEU A 281 -19.12 9.22 0.45
CA LEU A 281 -19.72 10.51 0.15
C LEU A 281 -20.16 11.18 1.46
N LEU A 282 -19.64 12.37 1.74
CA LEU A 282 -19.79 13.08 3.01
C LEU A 282 -20.76 14.25 2.88
N ARG A 283 -21.70 14.37 3.83
CA ARG A 283 -22.71 15.43 3.85
C ARG A 283 -22.12 16.72 4.40
N GLY A 284 -22.25 17.83 3.66
CA GLY A 284 -21.94 19.18 4.16
C GLY A 284 -20.45 19.43 4.47
N VAL A 285 -19.57 18.59 3.92
CA VAL A 285 -18.12 18.75 3.99
C VAL A 285 -17.63 19.31 2.66
N GLN A 286 -16.86 20.41 2.72
CA GLN A 286 -16.16 20.92 1.54
C GLN A 286 -14.83 20.20 1.35
N ARG A 287 -14.32 20.17 0.11
CA ARG A 287 -13.04 19.52 -0.19
C ARG A 287 -11.87 20.09 0.63
N THR A 288 -11.93 21.35 1.00
CA THR A 288 -10.89 22.04 1.81
C THR A 288 -10.98 21.76 3.31
N GLU A 289 -12.00 21.03 3.76
CA GLU A 289 -12.23 20.71 5.17
C GLU A 289 -11.85 19.25 5.52
N ILE A 290 -11.37 18.51 4.54
CA ILE A 290 -10.85 17.15 4.70
C ILE A 290 -9.69 16.98 3.75
N GLU A 291 -8.64 16.31 4.21
CA GLU A 291 -7.44 16.09 3.43
C GLU A 291 -6.82 14.71 3.67
N ARG A 292 -5.93 14.31 2.76
CA ARG A 292 -5.13 13.10 2.91
C ARG A 292 -4.35 13.13 4.22
N GLY A 293 -4.35 12.00 4.93
CA GLY A 293 -3.66 11.86 6.20
C GLY A 293 -4.55 11.95 7.42
N GLN A 294 -5.76 12.48 7.27
CA GLN A 294 -6.82 12.36 8.27
C GLN A 294 -7.44 10.96 8.24
N VAL A 295 -8.26 10.64 9.21
CA VAL A 295 -9.05 9.41 9.24
C VAL A 295 -10.54 9.72 9.34
N LEU A 296 -11.38 8.91 8.70
CA LEU A 296 -12.79 8.81 9.03
C LEU A 296 -12.96 7.71 10.08
N ALA A 297 -13.60 8.02 11.19
CA ALA A 297 -13.77 7.08 12.28
C ALA A 297 -15.19 7.15 12.87
N LYS A 298 -15.60 6.05 13.53
CA LYS A 298 -16.79 6.07 14.37
C LYS A 298 -16.61 7.12 15.47
N PRO A 299 -17.63 7.97 15.76
CA PRO A 299 -17.49 9.06 16.72
C PRO A 299 -16.94 8.60 18.09
N GLY A 300 -15.91 9.35 18.57
CA GLY A 300 -15.32 9.13 19.89
C GLY A 300 -14.44 7.88 20.02
N THR A 301 -14.03 7.24 18.92
CA THR A 301 -13.23 5.99 18.97
C THR A 301 -11.75 6.15 18.71
N ILE A 302 -11.33 7.31 18.24
CA ILE A 302 -9.93 7.68 18.05
C ILE A 302 -9.75 9.17 18.30
N THR A 303 -8.58 9.55 18.78
CA THR A 303 -8.20 10.94 19.06
C THR A 303 -6.89 11.28 18.35
N CYS A 304 -6.62 12.56 18.14
CA CYS A 304 -5.35 13.01 17.60
C CYS A 304 -4.40 13.41 18.73
N HIS A 305 -3.12 13.13 18.52
CA HIS A 305 -2.07 13.29 19.50
C HIS A 305 -0.80 13.84 18.86
N THR A 306 -0.02 14.57 19.64
CA THR A 306 1.26 15.14 19.22
C THR A 306 2.45 14.51 19.93
N LYS A 307 2.27 13.95 21.13
CA LYS A 307 3.39 13.44 21.94
C LYS A 307 3.15 12.01 22.43
N PHE A 308 4.13 11.15 22.20
CA PHE A 308 4.06 9.73 22.56
C PHE A 308 5.45 9.15 22.80
N THR A 309 5.52 8.02 23.52
CA THR A 309 6.71 7.16 23.53
C THR A 309 6.61 6.12 22.43
N ALA A 310 7.73 5.75 21.85
CA ALA A 310 7.81 4.77 20.77
C ALA A 310 8.94 3.77 20.99
N GLN A 311 8.70 2.54 20.60
CA GLN A 311 9.74 1.53 20.42
C GLN A 311 10.20 1.62 18.97
N VAL A 312 11.48 1.93 18.75
CA VAL A 312 12.04 2.21 17.43
C VAL A 312 13.25 1.33 17.17
N TYR A 313 13.30 0.78 15.96
CA TYR A 313 14.49 0.17 15.39
C TYR A 313 15.12 1.12 14.37
N VAL A 314 16.40 1.38 14.49
CA VAL A 314 17.15 2.24 13.60
C VAL A 314 17.88 1.38 12.58
N LEU A 315 17.51 1.52 11.30
CA LEU A 315 18.07 0.71 10.22
C LEU A 315 19.59 0.94 10.07
N THR A 316 20.30 -0.14 9.84
CA THR A 316 21.73 -0.14 9.53
C THR A 316 21.99 0.39 8.12
N LYS A 317 23.26 0.68 7.81
CA LYS A 317 23.69 1.08 6.46
C LYS A 317 23.39 0.00 5.42
N ASP A 318 23.58 -1.26 5.79
CA ASP A 318 23.40 -2.41 4.89
C ASP A 318 21.91 -2.63 4.58
N GLU A 319 21.01 -2.27 5.49
CA GLU A 319 19.56 -2.20 5.31
C GLU A 319 19.10 -0.93 4.57
N GLY A 320 19.99 -0.13 4.02
CA GLY A 320 19.68 1.13 3.33
C GLY A 320 19.43 2.32 4.26
N GLY A 321 19.62 2.15 5.56
CA GLY A 321 19.42 3.16 6.59
C GLY A 321 20.57 4.14 6.75
N ARG A 322 20.77 4.59 7.99
CA ARG A 322 21.84 5.55 8.35
C ARG A 322 23.20 4.86 8.48
N HIS A 323 24.26 5.63 8.30
CA HIS A 323 25.62 5.22 8.60
C HIS A 323 26.25 6.04 9.75
N THR A 324 25.51 7.01 10.30
CA THR A 324 25.92 7.87 11.41
C THR A 324 24.88 7.83 12.52
N PRO A 325 25.28 7.98 13.80
CA PRO A 325 24.33 8.10 14.89
C PRO A 325 23.49 9.38 14.77
N PHE A 326 22.37 9.41 15.51
CA PHE A 326 21.65 10.64 15.75
C PHE A 326 21.60 10.94 17.26
N PHE A 327 21.33 12.19 17.57
CA PHE A 327 21.36 12.74 18.92
C PHE A 327 19.98 13.28 19.30
N ASN A 328 19.81 13.71 20.54
CA ASN A 328 18.63 14.43 20.98
C ASN A 328 18.28 15.60 20.04
N ASN A 329 16.99 15.88 19.89
CA ASN A 329 16.44 16.84 18.96
C ASN A 329 16.60 16.49 17.48
N TYR A 330 16.85 15.22 17.15
CA TYR A 330 16.78 14.73 15.78
C TYR A 330 15.37 14.93 15.22
N ARG A 331 15.26 15.43 13.97
CA ARG A 331 13.99 15.85 13.36
C ARG A 331 13.73 15.17 12.01
N PRO A 332 13.40 13.87 12.00
CA PRO A 332 13.00 13.17 10.79
C PRO A 332 11.53 13.37 10.47
N GLN A 333 11.08 12.75 9.36
CA GLN A 333 9.68 12.59 9.01
C GLN A 333 9.17 11.24 9.51
N PHE A 334 8.01 11.26 10.16
CA PHE A 334 7.27 10.09 10.61
C PHE A 334 6.10 9.82 9.68
N TYR A 335 6.00 8.60 9.19
CA TYR A 335 4.95 8.17 8.28
C TYR A 335 3.96 7.28 9.01
N PHE A 336 2.75 7.80 9.23
CA PHE A 336 1.63 7.08 9.85
C PHE A 336 0.52 6.90 8.81
N ARG A 337 0.06 5.67 8.56
CA ARG A 337 -1.00 5.42 7.58
C ARG A 337 -0.78 6.18 6.27
N THR A 338 -1.60 7.19 5.98
CA THR A 338 -1.55 7.99 4.76
C THR A 338 -0.90 9.38 4.93
N THR A 339 -0.41 9.70 6.15
CA THR A 339 0.22 11.01 6.45
C THR A 339 1.71 10.88 6.72
N ASP A 340 2.43 11.97 6.52
CA ASP A 340 3.77 12.19 7.01
C ASP A 340 3.85 13.50 7.80
N VAL A 341 4.57 13.47 8.90
CA VAL A 341 4.72 14.61 9.80
C VAL A 341 6.13 14.66 10.37
N THR A 342 6.69 15.85 10.47
CA THR A 342 7.98 16.04 11.14
C THR A 342 7.79 15.90 12.65
N GLY A 343 8.69 15.15 13.29
CA GLY A 343 8.71 15.01 14.75
C GLY A 343 10.09 15.22 15.32
N VAL A 344 10.17 15.61 16.57
CA VAL A 344 11.39 15.76 17.36
C VAL A 344 11.57 14.50 18.22
N CYS A 345 12.75 13.88 18.13
CA CYS A 345 13.09 12.72 18.94
C CYS A 345 13.84 13.14 20.21
N GLU A 346 13.37 12.66 21.36
CA GLU A 346 14.05 12.78 22.65
C GLU A 346 14.47 11.38 23.10
N LEU A 347 15.78 11.17 23.22
CA LEU A 347 16.37 9.91 23.69
C LEU A 347 16.16 9.74 25.19
N PRO A 348 16.10 8.50 25.69
CA PRO A 348 15.95 8.26 27.12
C PRO A 348 17.09 8.85 27.94
N GLU A 349 16.83 9.19 29.18
CA GLU A 349 17.79 9.77 30.12
C GLU A 349 19.05 8.89 30.24
N GLY A 350 20.22 9.50 30.06
CA GLY A 350 21.49 8.78 30.06
C GLY A 350 21.96 8.24 28.70
N THR A 351 21.14 8.40 27.64
CA THR A 351 21.50 8.04 26.28
C THR A 351 21.92 9.28 25.51
N GLU A 352 23.19 9.39 25.15
CA GLU A 352 23.68 10.55 24.41
C GLU A 352 23.40 10.47 22.91
N MET A 353 23.43 9.25 22.33
CA MET A 353 23.23 9.01 20.91
C MET A 353 22.56 7.65 20.67
N CYS A 354 21.95 7.50 19.49
CA CYS A 354 21.40 6.25 19.00
C CYS A 354 22.15 5.85 17.71
N MET A 355 22.66 4.62 17.66
CA MET A 355 23.42 4.07 16.56
C MET A 355 22.52 3.36 15.55
N PRO A 356 22.91 3.29 14.26
CA PRO A 356 22.30 2.34 13.34
C PRO A 356 22.38 0.91 13.88
N GLY A 357 21.25 0.17 13.85
CA GLY A 357 21.10 -1.16 14.45
C GLY A 357 20.55 -1.18 15.86
N ASP A 358 20.40 -0.03 16.51
CA ASP A 358 19.87 0.04 17.86
C ASP A 358 18.32 -0.12 17.91
N HIS A 359 17.89 -0.78 18.97
CA HIS A 359 16.51 -0.72 19.45
C HIS A 359 16.41 0.28 20.60
N VAL A 360 15.60 1.32 20.46
CA VAL A 360 15.49 2.38 21.46
C VAL A 360 14.03 2.70 21.75
N THR A 361 13.72 2.93 23.02
CA THR A 361 12.44 3.54 23.42
C THR A 361 12.69 5.04 23.56
N MET A 362 12.07 5.86 22.74
CA MET A 362 12.24 7.31 22.76
C MET A 362 10.91 8.04 22.82
N THR A 363 10.94 9.30 23.25
CA THR A 363 9.80 10.19 23.17
C THR A 363 9.84 10.93 21.84
N VAL A 364 8.68 11.03 21.21
CA VAL A 364 8.51 11.76 19.94
C VAL A 364 7.45 12.83 20.13
N GLU A 365 7.76 14.06 19.67
CA GLU A 365 6.84 15.16 19.63
C GLU A 365 6.67 15.66 18.20
N LEU A 366 5.45 15.50 17.66
CA LEU A 366 5.09 15.84 16.29
C LEU A 366 4.73 17.32 16.18
N ILE A 367 5.02 17.93 15.02
CA ILE A 367 4.66 19.35 14.76
C ILE A 367 3.17 19.54 14.47
N HIS A 368 2.44 18.49 14.12
CA HIS A 368 1.00 18.48 13.90
C HIS A 368 0.39 17.23 14.54
N PRO A 369 -0.86 17.32 15.02
CA PRO A 369 -1.53 16.16 15.62
C PRO A 369 -1.87 15.09 14.56
N VAL A 370 -1.72 13.83 14.95
CA VAL A 370 -2.04 12.66 14.12
C VAL A 370 -3.04 11.79 14.85
N ALA A 371 -4.03 11.27 14.14
CA ALA A 371 -4.95 10.27 14.67
C ALA A 371 -4.19 8.98 14.98
N MET A 372 -4.00 8.67 16.26
CA MET A 372 -3.18 7.53 16.69
C MET A 372 -3.77 6.79 17.89
N GLU A 373 -3.28 5.59 18.06
CA GLU A 373 -3.55 4.72 19.20
C GLU A 373 -2.27 3.93 19.54
N GLU A 374 -2.21 3.36 20.73
CA GLU A 374 -1.11 2.50 21.13
C GLU A 374 -1.02 1.28 20.21
N GLY A 375 0.19 0.88 19.85
CA GLY A 375 0.48 -0.18 18.89
C GLY A 375 0.51 0.25 17.43
N LEU A 376 0.12 1.50 17.07
CA LEU A 376 0.21 1.99 15.70
C LEU A 376 1.66 1.99 15.22
N GLY A 377 1.90 1.33 14.07
CA GLY A 377 3.20 1.30 13.42
C GLY A 377 3.47 2.57 12.62
N PHE A 378 4.77 2.90 12.48
CA PHE A 378 5.21 4.00 11.63
C PHE A 378 6.60 3.75 11.06
N ALA A 379 6.90 4.40 9.94
CA ALA A 379 8.25 4.47 9.38
C ALA A 379 8.88 5.85 9.66
N ILE A 380 10.20 5.88 9.81
CA ILE A 380 10.99 7.10 9.98
C ILE A 380 11.82 7.31 8.72
N ARG A 381 11.74 8.50 8.13
CA ARG A 381 12.45 8.84 6.89
C ARG A 381 13.25 10.14 7.03
N GLU A 382 14.42 10.17 6.37
CA GLU A 382 15.30 11.32 6.25
C GLU A 382 15.93 11.36 4.87
N GLY A 383 15.91 12.53 4.22
CA GLY A 383 16.58 12.71 2.92
C GLY A 383 16.16 11.72 1.83
N GLY A 384 14.87 11.31 1.82
CA GLY A 384 14.33 10.35 0.85
C GLY A 384 14.59 8.88 1.17
N ARG A 385 15.23 8.56 2.32
CA ARG A 385 15.52 7.18 2.75
C ARG A 385 14.74 6.82 4.00
N THR A 386 14.35 5.56 4.13
CA THR A 386 13.85 5.03 5.39
C THR A 386 15.05 4.75 6.30
N VAL A 387 15.02 5.33 7.49
CA VAL A 387 16.11 5.25 8.46
C VAL A 387 15.72 4.51 9.73
N GLY A 388 14.46 4.17 9.88
CA GLY A 388 13.97 3.41 11.01
C GLY A 388 12.48 3.10 10.89
N SER A 389 12.01 2.25 11.78
CA SER A 389 10.60 1.94 11.97
C SER A 389 10.29 1.78 13.45
N GLY A 390 9.04 1.96 13.82
CA GLY A 390 8.64 1.82 15.21
C GLY A 390 7.16 1.63 15.40
N LYS A 391 6.78 1.48 16.67
CA LYS A 391 5.38 1.42 17.12
C LYS A 391 5.16 2.38 18.28
N VAL A 392 4.00 3.02 18.29
CA VAL A 392 3.54 3.83 19.42
C VAL A 392 3.42 2.92 20.64
N ALA A 393 4.17 3.22 21.70
CA ALA A 393 4.12 2.45 22.94
C ALA A 393 3.10 3.03 23.92
N THR A 394 3.18 4.35 24.17
CA THR A 394 2.25 5.05 25.09
C THR A 394 2.00 6.46 24.59
N ILE A 395 0.78 6.91 24.62
CA ILE A 395 0.38 8.28 24.28
C ILE A 395 0.57 9.17 25.51
N ILE A 396 1.17 10.35 25.33
CA ILE A 396 1.43 11.32 26.40
C ILE A 396 0.50 12.52 26.26
N GLU A 397 0.33 13.08 25.03
CA GLU A 397 -0.48 14.27 24.75
C GLU A 397 -1.10 14.20 23.36
#